data_252f95f3fecad8072f80bebe11fa618f
#
_entry.id   252f95f3fecad8072f80bebe11fa618f
#
_cell.length_a   1.000
_cell.length_b   1.000
_cell.length_c   1.000
_cell.angle_alpha   90.00
_cell.angle_beta   90.00
_cell.angle_gamma   90.00
#
_symmetry.space_group_name_H-M   'P 1'
#
loop_
_entity.id
_entity.type
_entity.pdbx_description
1 polymer ?
#
loop_
_entity_poly.entity_id
_entity_poly.type
_entity_poly.pdbx_seq_one_letter_code
_entity_poly.pdbx_strand_id
1 'polypeptide(L)'
;MINLDDYRCGYVENHCIYNEVEDEKVTDFYNYYSQNGEDGVLEKIFEILDIKKGTFVNGGCDDIHDISNVRSLVSTYGWDGLFIEPNGSMLSVGKENLENDERINNTDFNFHNGFLSINNDDERITDIIGDYYIGETQFDLLTLHIDSYEYWVLEDFLSGHYDAKVILVGYNFSKSGSVTAPKDCSPKIGHNQINDNFFSASAPALNKLAKKYGFELVSICKPNNLIFINQYYNEGRFKVYEPLKEEDYYWEGDKFTNKRRANITEGWVSI
;
A
#
# COMPACT_ATOMS: atom_id res chain seq x y z
N MET A 1 8.59 20.33 10.23
CA MET A 1 7.79 19.15 9.85
C MET A 1 7.45 19.29 8.36
N ILE A 2 7.74 18.29 7.60
CA ILE A 2 7.48 18.23 6.16
C ILE A 2 6.04 17.75 5.98
N ASN A 3 5.28 18.44 5.13
CA ASN A 3 3.95 18.00 4.71
C ASN A 3 4.09 17.17 3.43
N LEU A 4 3.90 15.88 3.53
CA LEU A 4 4.04 14.97 2.40
C LEU A 4 2.93 15.12 1.35
N ASP A 5 1.81 15.77 1.68
CA ASP A 5 0.76 16.05 0.70
C ASP A 5 1.21 17.06 -0.38
N ASP A 6 2.23 17.86 -0.08
CA ASP A 6 2.82 18.80 -1.03
C ASP A 6 3.60 18.07 -2.15
N TYR A 7 3.85 16.75 -1.98
CA TYR A 7 4.62 15.92 -2.88
C TYR A 7 3.77 14.93 -3.69
N ARG A 8 2.45 15.04 -3.60
CA ARG A 8 1.55 14.27 -4.46
C ARG A 8 1.35 14.98 -5.78
N CYS A 9 1.60 14.28 -6.89
CA CYS A 9 1.07 14.73 -8.18
C CYS A 9 -0.45 14.71 -8.11
N GLY A 10 -1.09 15.78 -8.57
CA GLY A 10 -2.55 15.83 -8.65
C GLY A 10 -3.09 14.69 -9.50
N TYR A 11 -4.28 14.24 -9.17
CA TYR A 11 -5.06 13.25 -9.90
C TYR A 11 -5.06 13.58 -11.40
N VAL A 12 -4.46 12.71 -12.20
CA VAL A 12 -4.57 12.75 -13.66
C VAL A 12 -5.59 11.67 -14.04
N GLU A 13 -6.78 12.12 -14.47
CA GLU A 13 -7.73 11.22 -15.11
C GLU A 13 -7.05 10.62 -16.36
N ASN A 14 -6.88 9.30 -16.36
CA ASN A 14 -6.36 8.49 -17.43
C ASN A 14 -4.84 8.46 -17.61
N HIS A 15 -4.27 7.34 -17.18
CA HIS A 15 -2.99 6.75 -17.59
C HIS A 15 -1.70 7.52 -17.25
N CYS A 16 -0.68 6.73 -16.91
CA CYS A 16 0.72 7.14 -16.93
C CYS A 16 1.01 7.90 -18.22
N ILE A 17 0.89 9.21 -18.23
CA ILE A 17 1.26 10.04 -19.36
C ILE A 17 2.64 10.59 -19.05
N TYR A 18 3.59 10.21 -19.85
CA TYR A 18 4.77 11.01 -20.10
C TYR A 18 4.32 12.40 -20.50
N ASN A 19 4.21 13.31 -19.60
CA ASN A 19 4.08 14.72 -19.93
C ASN A 19 5.46 15.33 -19.93
N GLU A 20 6.04 15.46 -21.11
CA GLU A 20 6.98 16.54 -21.37
C GLU A 20 6.23 17.86 -21.18
N VAL A 21 6.21 18.37 -19.96
CA VAL A 21 5.76 19.73 -19.71
C VAL A 21 6.98 20.62 -19.62
N GLU A 22 7.21 21.35 -20.70
CA GLU A 22 8.03 22.56 -20.69
C GLU A 22 7.36 23.59 -19.78
N ASP A 23 7.74 23.63 -18.50
CA ASP A 23 7.77 24.88 -17.72
C ASP A 23 8.52 24.72 -16.37
N GLU A 24 9.36 25.69 -16.05
CA GLU A 24 10.38 25.72 -14.99
C GLU A 24 9.85 25.75 -13.52
N LYS A 25 8.72 25.14 -13.21
CA LYS A 25 8.16 25.04 -11.86
C LYS A 25 7.53 23.70 -11.52
N VAL A 26 7.98 22.64 -12.13
CA VAL A 26 7.61 21.30 -11.66
C VAL A 26 8.61 20.91 -10.58
N THR A 27 8.19 20.97 -9.36
CA THR A 27 8.84 20.27 -8.26
C THR A 27 8.92 18.79 -8.64
N ASP A 28 10.09 18.19 -8.51
CA ASP A 28 10.55 16.90 -9.02
C ASP A 28 9.80 15.67 -8.43
N PHE A 29 8.49 15.63 -8.47
CA PHE A 29 7.70 14.51 -7.93
C PHE A 29 6.80 13.94 -9.01
N TYR A 30 7.16 12.75 -9.42
CA TYR A 30 6.54 12.07 -10.53
C TYR A 30 5.62 10.95 -10.00
N ASN A 31 4.39 10.90 -10.52
CA ASN A 31 3.57 9.72 -10.47
C ASN A 31 3.88 8.88 -11.71
N TYR A 32 4.81 7.94 -11.59
CA TYR A 32 5.24 7.13 -12.73
C TYR A 32 4.36 5.89 -12.90
N TYR A 33 4.04 5.22 -11.80
CA TYR A 33 3.41 3.91 -11.80
C TYR A 33 2.25 3.82 -10.82
N SER A 34 2.24 4.60 -9.75
CA SER A 34 1.18 4.54 -8.75
C SER A 34 -0.11 5.21 -9.20
N GLN A 35 -1.20 4.94 -8.52
CA GLN A 35 -2.52 5.44 -8.90
C GLN A 35 -2.75 6.90 -8.52
N ASN A 36 -2.25 7.33 -7.37
CA ASN A 36 -2.57 8.63 -6.76
C ASN A 36 -1.32 9.39 -6.26
N GLY A 37 -0.15 9.13 -6.85
CA GLY A 37 1.12 9.77 -6.49
C GLY A 37 1.82 9.16 -5.27
N GLU A 38 1.48 7.92 -4.92
CA GLU A 38 2.10 7.21 -3.81
C GLU A 38 3.61 7.04 -4.00
N ASP A 39 4.06 6.74 -5.21
CA ASP A 39 5.47 6.58 -5.55
C ASP A 39 6.28 7.85 -5.26
N GLY A 40 5.79 9.04 -5.64
CA GLY A 40 6.45 10.31 -5.32
C GLY A 40 6.53 10.57 -3.81
N VAL A 41 5.49 10.21 -3.06
CA VAL A 41 5.48 10.34 -1.60
C VAL A 41 6.49 9.38 -0.96
N LEU A 42 6.52 8.11 -1.41
CA LEU A 42 7.46 7.11 -0.91
C LEU A 42 8.91 7.49 -1.22
N GLU A 43 9.20 7.93 -2.44
CA GLU A 43 10.54 8.42 -2.81
C GLU A 43 10.97 9.56 -1.88
N LYS A 44 10.08 10.51 -1.60
CA LYS A 44 10.41 11.62 -0.69
C LYS A 44 10.65 11.17 0.74
N ILE A 45 9.87 10.22 1.24
CA ILE A 45 10.10 9.65 2.57
C ILE A 45 11.50 9.01 2.62
N PHE A 46 11.83 8.16 1.67
CA PHE A 46 13.10 7.43 1.68
C PHE A 46 14.31 8.33 1.42
N GLU A 47 14.16 9.40 0.62
CA GLU A 47 15.17 10.45 0.48
C GLU A 47 15.48 11.09 1.84
N ILE A 48 14.44 11.47 2.60
CA ILE A 48 14.59 12.12 3.92
C ILE A 48 15.16 11.16 4.97
N LEU A 49 14.85 9.87 4.86
CA LEU A 49 15.40 8.83 5.73
C LEU A 49 16.81 8.40 5.32
N ASP A 50 17.38 8.95 4.23
CA ASP A 50 18.66 8.57 3.61
C ASP A 50 18.74 7.06 3.26
N ILE A 51 17.60 6.50 2.79
CA ILE A 51 17.51 5.11 2.35
C ILE A 51 17.50 5.09 0.83
N LYS A 52 18.65 4.80 0.22
CA LYS A 52 18.79 4.77 -1.24
C LYS A 52 18.37 3.44 -1.85
N LYS A 53 18.75 2.35 -1.21
CA LYS A 53 18.34 1.00 -1.57
C LYS A 53 17.77 0.33 -0.32
N GLY A 54 16.60 -0.26 -0.44
CA GLY A 54 15.89 -0.88 0.67
C GLY A 54 15.25 -2.20 0.28
N THR A 55 14.51 -2.77 1.21
CA THR A 55 13.77 -4.01 1.05
C THR A 55 12.29 -3.79 1.28
N PHE A 56 11.45 -4.49 0.49
CA PHE A 56 10.01 -4.38 0.63
C PHE A 56 9.28 -5.74 0.63
N VAL A 57 8.08 -5.71 1.20
CA VAL A 57 7.06 -6.73 1.00
C VAL A 57 5.84 -6.07 0.37
N ASN A 58 5.38 -6.58 -0.78
CA ASN A 58 4.26 -6.04 -1.53
C ASN A 58 3.14 -7.09 -1.68
N GLY A 59 2.10 -6.94 -0.88
CA GLY A 59 0.88 -7.74 -0.95
C GLY A 59 -0.17 -7.12 -1.86
N GLY A 60 -0.62 -7.89 -2.88
CA GLY A 60 -1.50 -7.41 -3.95
C GLY A 60 -0.74 -6.60 -4.98
N CYS A 61 0.21 -7.25 -5.67
CA CYS A 61 1.13 -6.55 -6.57
C CYS A 61 0.64 -6.43 -8.01
N ASP A 62 -0.44 -7.14 -8.37
CA ASP A 62 -1.01 -7.19 -9.72
C ASP A 62 0.06 -7.49 -10.79
N ASP A 63 0.15 -6.72 -11.87
CA ASP A 63 1.13 -6.91 -12.97
C ASP A 63 2.48 -6.21 -12.73
N ILE A 64 2.69 -5.64 -11.56
CA ILE A 64 3.92 -4.93 -11.15
C ILE A 64 4.33 -3.80 -12.12
N HIS A 65 3.42 -3.29 -12.89
CA HIS A 65 3.64 -2.19 -13.83
C HIS A 65 2.61 -1.09 -13.63
N ASP A 66 1.38 -1.34 -14.03
CA ASP A 66 0.29 -0.37 -13.89
C ASP A 66 -0.20 -0.35 -12.43
N ILE A 67 -0.37 0.84 -11.87
CA ILE A 67 -0.88 1.06 -10.51
C ILE A 67 0.05 0.48 -9.42
N SER A 68 1.34 0.30 -9.70
CA SER A 68 2.30 -0.26 -8.76
C SER A 68 2.89 0.80 -7.82
N ASN A 69 2.77 0.59 -6.52
CA ASN A 69 3.33 1.50 -5.50
C ASN A 69 4.84 1.34 -5.28
N VAL A 70 5.45 0.25 -5.77
CA VAL A 70 6.87 -0.05 -5.55
C VAL A 70 7.70 0.00 -6.85
N ARG A 71 7.07 0.05 -8.02
CA ARG A 71 7.77 -0.02 -9.30
C ARG A 71 8.85 1.06 -9.47
N SER A 72 8.58 2.29 -9.04
CA SER A 72 9.54 3.38 -9.09
C SER A 72 10.78 3.09 -8.24
N LEU A 73 10.58 2.59 -7.01
CA LEU A 73 11.68 2.21 -6.11
C LEU A 73 12.55 1.10 -6.72
N VAL A 74 11.92 0.12 -7.36
CA VAL A 74 12.61 -0.99 -8.04
C VAL A 74 13.40 -0.47 -9.24
N SER A 75 12.76 0.24 -10.17
CA SER A 75 13.36 0.64 -11.44
C SER A 75 14.43 1.71 -11.29
N THR A 76 14.25 2.62 -10.33
CA THR A 76 15.13 3.79 -10.17
C THR A 76 16.24 3.51 -9.16
N TYR A 77 15.92 2.82 -8.07
CA TYR A 77 16.85 2.68 -6.94
C TYR A 77 17.32 1.24 -6.70
N GLY A 78 16.80 0.28 -7.46
CA GLY A 78 17.22 -1.13 -7.39
C GLY A 78 16.85 -1.81 -6.08
N TRP A 79 15.65 -1.52 -5.55
CA TRP A 79 15.17 -2.14 -4.32
C TRP A 79 14.90 -3.63 -4.50
N ASP A 80 15.19 -4.41 -3.47
CA ASP A 80 14.93 -5.85 -3.40
C ASP A 80 13.59 -6.11 -2.70
N GLY A 81 12.92 -7.23 -3.02
CA GLY A 81 11.67 -7.47 -2.30
C GLY A 81 10.89 -8.73 -2.65
N LEU A 82 9.78 -8.89 -1.95
CA LEU A 82 8.81 -9.97 -2.12
C LEU A 82 7.51 -9.44 -2.72
N PHE A 83 7.12 -10.00 -3.84
CA PHE A 83 5.83 -9.76 -4.48
C PHE A 83 4.87 -10.92 -4.18
N ILE A 84 3.68 -10.60 -3.70
CA ILE A 84 2.62 -11.56 -3.35
C ILE A 84 1.37 -11.24 -4.16
N GLU A 85 0.90 -12.20 -4.97
CA GLU A 85 -0.26 -12.02 -5.84
C GLU A 85 -1.01 -13.34 -6.04
N PRO A 86 -2.31 -13.42 -5.76
CA PRO A 86 -3.08 -14.63 -5.95
C PRO A 86 -3.36 -14.95 -7.43
N ASN A 87 -3.37 -13.95 -8.31
CA ASN A 87 -3.56 -14.17 -9.75
C ASN A 87 -2.22 -14.52 -10.41
N GLY A 88 -1.97 -15.82 -10.59
CA GLY A 88 -0.71 -16.28 -11.17
C GLY A 88 -0.43 -15.79 -12.60
N SER A 89 -1.46 -15.43 -13.37
CA SER A 89 -1.29 -14.83 -14.70
C SER A 89 -0.76 -13.39 -14.58
N MET A 90 -1.30 -12.60 -13.67
CA MET A 90 -0.83 -11.24 -13.42
C MET A 90 0.59 -11.25 -12.85
N LEU A 91 0.87 -12.13 -11.90
CA LEU A 91 2.22 -12.30 -11.35
C LEU A 91 3.23 -12.70 -12.43
N SER A 92 2.84 -13.52 -13.41
CA SER A 92 3.72 -13.90 -14.53
C SER A 92 4.02 -12.71 -15.43
N VAL A 93 3.01 -11.90 -15.75
CA VAL A 93 3.18 -10.63 -16.48
C VAL A 93 4.09 -9.68 -15.70
N GLY A 94 3.90 -9.59 -14.37
CA GLY A 94 4.74 -8.77 -13.49
C GLY A 94 6.22 -9.17 -13.54
N LYS A 95 6.52 -10.48 -13.52
CA LYS A 95 7.88 -10.99 -13.69
C LYS A 95 8.48 -10.55 -15.01
N GLU A 96 7.74 -10.73 -16.10
CA GLU A 96 8.17 -10.35 -17.44
C GLU A 96 8.43 -8.83 -17.54
N ASN A 97 7.57 -8.01 -16.93
CA ASN A 97 7.74 -6.56 -16.86
C ASN A 97 9.03 -6.16 -16.12
N LEU A 98 9.41 -6.88 -15.06
CA LEU A 98 10.66 -6.63 -14.34
C LEU A 98 11.88 -7.10 -15.13
N GLU A 99 11.83 -8.29 -15.75
CA GLU A 99 12.92 -8.87 -16.52
C GLU A 99 13.25 -8.06 -17.79
N ASN A 100 12.25 -7.42 -18.39
CA ASN A 100 12.39 -6.58 -19.59
C ASN A 100 12.79 -5.13 -19.31
N ASP A 101 12.86 -4.73 -18.05
CA ASP A 101 13.27 -3.36 -17.69
C ASP A 101 14.79 -3.25 -17.59
N GLU A 102 15.42 -2.68 -18.60
CA GLU A 102 16.88 -2.53 -18.68
C GLU A 102 17.49 -1.68 -17.53
N ARG A 103 16.67 -0.94 -16.79
CA ARG A 103 17.10 -0.14 -15.63
C ARG A 103 17.36 -1.01 -14.40
N ILE A 104 16.70 -2.19 -14.35
CA ILE A 104 16.78 -3.09 -13.20
C ILE A 104 18.04 -3.95 -13.32
N ASN A 105 18.98 -3.69 -12.41
CA ASN A 105 20.25 -4.44 -12.36
C ASN A 105 20.60 -4.77 -10.91
N ASN A 106 21.05 -5.99 -10.67
CA ASN A 106 21.49 -6.47 -9.35
C ASN A 106 20.42 -6.33 -8.25
N THR A 107 19.20 -6.71 -8.57
CA THR A 107 18.06 -6.78 -7.65
C THR A 107 17.71 -8.23 -7.35
N ASP A 108 17.28 -8.49 -6.13
CA ASP A 108 16.82 -9.81 -5.70
C ASP A 108 15.31 -9.76 -5.45
N PHE A 109 14.56 -10.48 -6.29
CA PHE A 109 13.11 -10.55 -6.20
C PHE A 109 12.64 -11.96 -5.89
N ASN A 110 11.76 -12.03 -4.90
CA ASN A 110 10.99 -13.22 -4.59
C ASN A 110 9.53 -13.02 -5.02
N PHE A 111 8.89 -14.12 -5.44
CA PHE A 111 7.51 -14.09 -5.92
C PHE A 111 6.72 -15.21 -5.28
N HIS A 112 5.63 -14.85 -4.62
CA HIS A 112 4.70 -15.78 -4.03
C HIS A 112 3.34 -15.71 -4.76
N ASN A 113 2.91 -16.82 -5.32
CA ASN A 113 1.58 -16.91 -5.91
C ASN A 113 0.59 -17.48 -4.89
N GLY A 114 -0.09 -16.63 -4.18
CA GLY A 114 -1.03 -17.01 -3.13
C GLY A 114 -1.84 -15.84 -2.60
N PHE A 115 -2.89 -16.15 -1.88
CA PHE A 115 -3.68 -15.16 -1.14
C PHE A 115 -2.93 -14.71 0.11
N LEU A 116 -3.25 -13.50 0.58
CA LEU A 116 -2.99 -13.06 1.92
C LEU A 116 -4.29 -13.15 2.74
N SER A 117 -4.26 -13.94 3.78
CA SER A 117 -5.39 -14.22 4.67
C SER A 117 -4.86 -14.51 6.07
N ILE A 118 -5.77 -14.65 7.02
CA ILE A 118 -5.45 -15.07 8.39
C ILE A 118 -6.17 -16.37 8.76
N ASN A 119 -6.88 -16.98 7.79
CA ASN A 119 -7.72 -18.14 8.02
C ASN A 119 -6.98 -19.45 7.78
N ASN A 120 -5.91 -19.41 6.99
CA ASN A 120 -5.03 -20.55 6.71
C ASN A 120 -3.58 -20.17 7.04
N ASP A 121 -2.84 -21.06 7.66
CA ASP A 121 -1.44 -20.80 8.02
C ASP A 121 -0.59 -20.48 6.78
N ASP A 122 -0.76 -21.22 5.68
CA ASP A 122 -0.02 -21.01 4.43
C ASP A 122 -0.32 -19.65 3.71
N GLU A 123 -1.34 -18.92 4.18
CA GLU A 123 -1.75 -17.64 3.63
C GLU A 123 -1.41 -16.46 4.55
N ARG A 124 -0.85 -16.73 5.72
CA ARG A 124 -0.47 -15.66 6.65
C ARG A 124 0.78 -14.96 6.15
N ILE A 125 0.77 -13.64 6.20
CA ILE A 125 1.91 -12.85 5.75
C ILE A 125 3.19 -13.20 6.50
N THR A 126 3.09 -13.51 7.79
CA THR A 126 4.22 -13.92 8.64
C THR A 126 4.84 -15.22 8.19
N ASP A 127 4.05 -16.22 7.79
CA ASP A 127 4.53 -17.51 7.33
C ASP A 127 5.14 -17.40 5.94
N ILE A 128 4.45 -16.68 5.02
CA ILE A 128 4.98 -16.42 3.66
C ILE A 128 6.33 -15.69 3.73
N ILE A 129 6.46 -14.65 4.54
CA ILE A 129 7.75 -13.95 4.69
C ILE A 129 8.82 -14.91 5.23
N GLY A 130 8.48 -15.75 6.21
CA GLY A 130 9.39 -16.72 6.81
C GLY A 130 9.97 -17.73 5.81
N ASP A 131 9.23 -18.06 4.76
CA ASP A 131 9.68 -18.97 3.70
C ASP A 131 10.76 -18.35 2.80
N TYR A 132 10.75 -17.03 2.63
CA TYR A 132 11.67 -16.31 1.75
C TYR A 132 12.82 -15.61 2.48
N TYR A 133 12.58 -15.14 3.70
CA TYR A 133 13.52 -14.31 4.46
C TYR A 133 13.85 -14.94 5.82
N ILE A 134 14.64 -16.02 5.80
CA ILE A 134 15.04 -16.72 7.02
C ILE A 134 15.96 -15.82 7.87
N GLY A 135 15.42 -15.39 9.02
CA GLY A 135 16.16 -14.58 9.99
C GLY A 135 16.14 -13.07 9.77
N GLU A 136 15.59 -12.59 8.67
CA GLU A 136 15.28 -11.17 8.49
C GLU A 136 13.94 -10.82 9.09
N THR A 137 13.89 -9.78 9.89
CA THR A 137 12.67 -9.35 10.59
C THR A 137 12.31 -7.91 10.32
N GLN A 138 13.14 -7.18 9.59
CA GLN A 138 12.99 -5.74 9.36
C GLN A 138 12.98 -5.44 7.87
N PHE A 139 11.95 -4.70 7.42
CA PHE A 139 11.81 -4.21 6.06
C PHE A 139 11.79 -2.69 6.04
N ASP A 140 12.16 -2.09 4.92
CA ASP A 140 12.03 -0.64 4.74
C ASP A 140 10.59 -0.27 4.41
N LEU A 141 9.89 -1.12 3.64
CA LEU A 141 8.52 -0.86 3.20
C LEU A 141 7.65 -2.12 3.24
N LEU A 142 6.47 -1.99 3.83
CA LEU A 142 5.35 -2.91 3.64
C LEU A 142 4.28 -2.20 2.80
N THR A 143 3.81 -2.83 1.72
CA THR A 143 2.61 -2.38 1.02
C THR A 143 1.55 -3.46 1.03
N LEU A 144 0.31 -3.08 1.34
CA LEU A 144 -0.85 -3.97 1.36
C LEU A 144 -2.01 -3.32 0.61
N HIS A 145 -2.36 -3.90 -0.55
CA HIS A 145 -3.52 -3.48 -1.33
C HIS A 145 -4.21 -4.72 -1.89
N ILE A 146 -4.95 -5.42 -1.04
CA ILE A 146 -5.54 -6.74 -1.32
C ILE A 146 -7.06 -6.71 -1.38
N ASP A 147 -7.67 -5.53 -1.24
CA ASP A 147 -9.12 -5.26 -1.38
C ASP A 147 -10.03 -6.06 -0.42
N SER A 148 -9.50 -6.55 0.70
CA SER A 148 -10.30 -7.36 1.66
C SER A 148 -9.79 -7.33 3.09
N TYR A 149 -8.67 -7.98 3.36
CA TYR A 149 -8.16 -8.30 4.69
C TYR A 149 -7.10 -7.35 5.23
N GLU A 150 -6.88 -6.20 4.65
CA GLU A 150 -5.76 -5.30 5.01
C GLU A 150 -5.59 -5.13 6.51
N TYR A 151 -6.69 -4.92 7.24
CA TYR A 151 -6.63 -4.76 8.70
C TYR A 151 -6.04 -5.98 9.40
N TRP A 152 -6.52 -7.17 9.05
CA TRP A 152 -6.13 -8.40 9.72
C TRP A 152 -4.74 -8.87 9.31
N VAL A 153 -4.38 -8.70 8.05
CA VAL A 153 -3.03 -9.01 7.54
C VAL A 153 -2.01 -8.04 8.14
N LEU A 154 -2.36 -6.75 8.25
CA LEU A 154 -1.52 -5.77 8.92
C LEU A 154 -1.38 -6.08 10.41
N GLU A 155 -2.45 -6.49 11.10
CA GLU A 155 -2.39 -6.90 12.51
C GLU A 155 -1.50 -8.13 12.68
N ASP A 156 -1.59 -9.12 11.78
CA ASP A 156 -0.74 -10.32 11.78
C ASP A 156 0.73 -9.96 11.64
N PHE A 157 1.07 -9.12 10.67
CA PHE A 157 2.43 -8.61 10.46
C PHE A 157 2.96 -7.88 11.70
N LEU A 158 2.22 -6.90 12.22
CA LEU A 158 2.64 -6.05 13.33
C LEU A 158 2.67 -6.76 14.69
N SER A 159 1.84 -7.81 14.89
CA SER A 159 1.85 -8.61 16.11
C SER A 159 2.88 -9.74 16.09
N GLY A 160 3.42 -10.04 14.91
CA GLY A 160 4.45 -11.05 14.68
C GLY A 160 5.84 -10.55 15.09
N HIS A 161 6.84 -11.10 14.42
CA HIS A 161 8.25 -10.75 14.65
C HIS A 161 8.80 -9.77 13.62
N TYR A 162 7.94 -9.31 12.71
CA TYR A 162 8.31 -8.44 11.59
C TYR A 162 8.01 -6.99 11.90
N ASP A 163 8.82 -6.11 11.35
CA ASP A 163 8.69 -4.66 11.45
C ASP A 163 8.96 -4.01 10.09
N ALA A 164 8.44 -2.80 9.89
CA ALA A 164 8.71 -1.99 8.72
C ALA A 164 8.99 -0.55 9.13
N LYS A 165 9.80 0.17 8.36
CA LYS A 165 10.00 1.60 8.59
C LYS A 165 8.80 2.41 8.11
N VAL A 166 8.25 2.00 6.96
CA VAL A 166 7.11 2.63 6.29
C VAL A 166 6.07 1.57 5.93
N ILE A 167 4.80 1.89 6.12
CA ILE A 167 3.67 1.05 5.72
C ILE A 167 2.78 1.86 4.78
N LEU A 168 2.48 1.33 3.60
CA LEU A 168 1.43 1.79 2.71
C LEU A 168 0.31 0.76 2.73
N VAL A 169 -0.91 1.18 3.03
CA VAL A 169 -2.05 0.26 3.12
C VAL A 169 -3.30 0.82 2.47
N GLY A 170 -3.98 -0.02 1.69
CA GLY A 170 -5.27 0.29 1.10
C GLY A 170 -6.35 0.46 2.14
N TYR A 171 -7.25 1.44 1.95
CA TYR A 171 -8.35 1.69 2.87
C TYR A 171 -9.69 1.90 2.17
N ASN A 172 -10.76 1.70 2.91
CA ASN A 172 -12.11 1.99 2.42
C ASN A 172 -12.48 3.45 2.69
N PHE A 173 -12.41 4.27 1.66
CA PHE A 173 -12.70 5.71 1.73
C PHE A 173 -14.19 6.04 1.98
N SER A 174 -15.09 5.08 1.78
CA SER A 174 -16.54 5.28 1.96
C SER A 174 -17.02 5.03 3.40
N LYS A 175 -16.11 4.69 4.32
CA LYS A 175 -16.44 4.38 5.71
C LYS A 175 -15.87 5.42 6.66
N SER A 176 -16.74 6.15 7.36
CA SER A 176 -16.35 7.18 8.31
C SER A 176 -16.09 6.65 9.72
N GLY A 177 -16.75 5.55 10.11
CA GLY A 177 -16.54 4.92 11.43
C GLY A 177 -15.27 4.08 11.50
N SER A 178 -14.89 3.66 12.72
CA SER A 178 -13.77 2.74 12.94
C SER A 178 -14.24 1.29 12.72
N VAL A 179 -14.21 0.83 11.47
CA VAL A 179 -14.73 -0.48 11.07
C VAL A 179 -13.79 -1.20 10.11
N THR A 180 -13.84 -2.54 10.12
CA THR A 180 -13.11 -3.40 9.20
C THR A 180 -14.00 -4.49 8.63
N ALA A 181 -13.59 -5.09 7.50
CA ALA A 181 -14.17 -6.30 6.99
C ALA A 181 -14.11 -7.43 8.04
N PRO A 182 -15.11 -8.32 8.12
CA PRO A 182 -15.08 -9.45 9.06
C PRO A 182 -13.95 -10.44 8.71
N LYS A 183 -13.48 -11.16 9.72
CA LYS A 183 -12.37 -12.15 9.55
C LYS A 183 -12.72 -13.32 8.62
N ASP A 184 -13.99 -13.62 8.48
CA ASP A 184 -14.53 -14.72 7.68
C ASP A 184 -15.03 -14.30 6.30
N CYS A 185 -14.76 -13.05 5.86
CA CYS A 185 -15.03 -12.68 4.49
C CYS A 185 -14.07 -13.43 3.54
N SER A 186 -14.52 -13.68 2.32
CA SER A 186 -13.69 -14.42 1.35
C SER A 186 -12.58 -13.54 0.75
N PRO A 187 -11.35 -14.03 0.60
CA PRO A 187 -10.33 -13.34 -0.14
C PRO A 187 -10.73 -13.16 -1.61
N LYS A 188 -10.24 -12.10 -2.27
CA LYS A 188 -10.69 -11.70 -3.62
C LYS A 188 -9.54 -11.74 -4.62
N ILE A 189 -9.86 -12.16 -5.85
CA ILE A 189 -8.99 -12.00 -7.01
C ILE A 189 -9.55 -10.85 -7.85
N GLY A 190 -8.96 -9.66 -7.72
CA GLY A 190 -9.34 -8.48 -8.49
C GLY A 190 -10.75 -7.94 -8.18
N HIS A 191 -11.09 -6.82 -8.83
CA HIS A 191 -12.32 -6.06 -8.59
C HIS A 191 -13.64 -6.75 -9.01
N ASN A 192 -13.58 -7.91 -9.65
CA ASN A 192 -14.74 -8.53 -10.33
C ASN A 192 -15.38 -9.71 -9.58
N GLN A 193 -14.86 -10.15 -8.44
CA GLN A 193 -15.52 -11.19 -7.67
C GLN A 193 -16.54 -10.59 -6.68
N ILE A 194 -17.82 -10.76 -7.00
CA ILE A 194 -18.93 -9.92 -6.56
C ILE A 194 -19.73 -10.51 -5.38
N ASN A 195 -19.28 -11.52 -4.66
CA ASN A 195 -20.16 -12.19 -3.70
C ASN A 195 -20.05 -11.73 -2.25
N ASP A 196 -19.02 -11.04 -1.87
CA ASP A 196 -19.03 -10.24 -0.64
C ASP A 196 -18.48 -8.83 -0.95
N ASN A 197 -19.17 -7.83 -0.44
CA ASN A 197 -18.86 -6.44 -0.74
C ASN A 197 -17.99 -5.80 0.35
N PHE A 198 -17.24 -6.57 1.11
CA PHE A 198 -16.32 -6.03 2.09
C PHE A 198 -15.01 -5.67 1.41
N PHE A 199 -14.65 -4.41 1.48
CA PHE A 199 -13.39 -3.87 1.00
C PHE A 199 -12.61 -3.28 2.17
N SER A 200 -11.47 -3.86 2.51
CA SER A 200 -10.52 -3.32 3.46
C SER A 200 -11.14 -2.88 4.80
N ALA A 201 -10.50 -1.95 5.43
CA ALA A 201 -10.97 -1.28 6.64
C ALA A 201 -11.04 0.23 6.43
N SER A 202 -11.78 0.93 7.28
CA SER A 202 -11.80 2.38 7.29
C SER A 202 -10.45 2.97 7.71
N ALA A 203 -10.16 4.20 7.26
CA ALA A 203 -8.96 4.91 7.70
C ALA A 203 -8.86 5.07 9.23
N PRO A 204 -9.93 5.36 9.98
CA PRO A 204 -9.87 5.37 11.45
C PRO A 204 -9.48 4.03 12.07
N ALA A 205 -9.96 2.89 11.52
CA ALA A 205 -9.60 1.58 12.04
C ALA A 205 -8.12 1.25 11.82
N LEU A 206 -7.62 1.48 10.60
CA LEU A 206 -6.20 1.28 10.26
C LEU A 206 -5.30 2.22 11.07
N ASN A 207 -5.67 3.49 11.23
CA ASN A 207 -4.92 4.44 12.04
C ASN A 207 -4.86 4.03 13.53
N LYS A 208 -5.98 3.51 14.07
CA LYS A 208 -6.01 2.99 15.44
C LYS A 208 -5.10 1.77 15.60
N LEU A 209 -5.11 0.85 14.63
CA LEU A 209 -4.23 -0.31 14.62
C LEU A 209 -2.76 0.12 14.53
N ALA A 210 -2.41 0.93 13.54
CA ALA A 210 -1.04 1.39 13.33
C ALA A 210 -0.47 2.11 14.57
N LYS A 211 -1.24 2.99 15.20
CA LYS A 211 -0.85 3.66 16.45
C LYS A 211 -0.58 2.71 17.61
N LYS A 212 -1.36 1.64 17.75
CA LYS A 212 -1.13 0.60 18.76
C LYS A 212 0.28 0.02 18.68
N TYR A 213 0.84 -0.03 17.48
CA TYR A 213 2.17 -0.56 17.19
C TYR A 213 3.23 0.52 16.92
N GLY A 214 2.95 1.78 17.27
CA GLY A 214 3.94 2.86 17.21
C GLY A 214 4.13 3.48 15.84
N PHE A 215 3.13 3.39 14.96
CA PHE A 215 3.15 4.05 13.66
C PHE A 215 2.31 5.33 13.64
N GLU A 216 2.76 6.30 12.86
CA GLU A 216 2.14 7.61 12.69
C GLU A 216 1.69 7.79 11.24
N LEU A 217 0.43 8.24 11.05
CA LEU A 217 -0.12 8.53 9.73
C LEU A 217 0.46 9.84 9.21
N VAL A 218 1.22 9.78 8.12
CA VAL A 218 1.96 10.91 7.56
C VAL A 218 1.49 11.35 6.17
N SER A 219 0.76 10.50 5.44
CA SER A 219 0.12 10.88 4.18
C SER A 219 -1.16 10.08 3.93
N ILE A 220 -2.10 10.70 3.22
CA ILE A 220 -3.35 10.10 2.76
C ILE A 220 -3.43 10.31 1.25
N CYS A 221 -3.10 9.27 0.48
CA CYS A 221 -3.21 9.27 -0.96
C CYS A 221 -4.63 8.89 -1.36
N LYS A 222 -5.48 9.93 -1.51
CA LYS A 222 -6.90 9.71 -1.84
C LYS A 222 -7.05 9.14 -3.25
N PRO A 223 -8.00 8.23 -3.47
CA PRO A 223 -8.98 7.77 -2.48
C PRO A 223 -8.57 6.51 -1.71
N ASN A 224 -7.42 5.89 -1.97
CA ASN A 224 -7.25 4.48 -1.66
C ASN A 224 -6.20 4.17 -0.60
N ASN A 225 -5.15 4.98 -0.40
CA ASN A 225 -3.99 4.57 0.35
C ASN A 225 -3.65 5.49 1.53
N LEU A 226 -3.26 4.88 2.65
CA LEU A 226 -2.69 5.53 3.82
C LEU A 226 -1.21 5.19 3.89
N ILE A 227 -0.37 6.17 4.24
CA ILE A 227 1.05 5.96 4.47
C ILE A 227 1.38 6.29 5.91
N PHE A 228 1.91 5.29 6.60
CA PHE A 228 2.36 5.37 7.97
C PHE A 228 3.88 5.27 8.03
N ILE A 229 4.47 5.92 9.02
CA ILE A 229 5.88 5.76 9.36
C ILE A 229 6.02 5.31 10.83
N ASN A 230 6.92 4.39 11.10
CA ASN A 230 7.25 4.03 12.47
C ASN A 230 7.80 5.27 13.19
N GLN A 231 7.23 5.59 14.35
CA GLN A 231 7.56 6.80 15.14
C GLN A 231 9.06 6.94 15.44
N TYR A 232 9.77 5.81 15.56
CA TYR A 232 11.21 5.78 15.77
C TYR A 232 11.98 6.43 14.61
N TYR A 233 11.48 6.31 13.37
CA TYR A 233 12.08 6.92 12.19
C TYR A 233 11.49 8.30 11.87
N ASN A 234 10.28 8.60 12.32
CA ASN A 234 9.71 9.93 12.12
C ASN A 234 10.46 11.00 12.89
N GLU A 235 10.67 10.83 14.19
CA GLU A 235 11.38 11.80 15.05
C GLU A 235 10.92 13.25 14.82
N GLY A 236 9.65 13.46 14.44
CA GLY A 236 9.09 14.77 14.14
C GLY A 236 9.49 15.37 12.78
N ARG A 237 10.06 14.59 11.88
CA ARG A 237 10.43 15.05 10.51
C ARG A 237 9.21 15.34 9.66
N PHE A 238 8.19 14.48 9.76
CA PHE A 238 6.97 14.57 8.97
C PHE A 238 5.79 15.09 9.79
N LYS A 239 4.88 15.77 9.10
CA LYS A 239 3.58 16.15 9.65
C LYS A 239 2.75 14.88 9.87
N VAL A 240 2.11 14.78 11.02
CA VAL A 240 1.23 13.68 11.41
C VAL A 240 -0.23 14.13 11.34
N TYR A 241 -1.12 13.27 10.85
CA TYR A 241 -2.57 13.46 10.89
C TYR A 241 -3.11 13.14 12.31
N GLU A 242 -3.02 14.12 13.19
CA GLU A 242 -3.49 14.01 14.58
C GLU A 242 -4.17 15.30 15.02
N PRO A 243 -5.49 15.32 15.32
CA PRO A 243 -6.41 14.21 15.15
C PRO A 243 -6.73 13.94 13.66
N LEU A 244 -7.03 12.69 13.32
CA LEU A 244 -7.52 12.33 11.99
C LEU A 244 -8.99 12.75 11.87
N LYS A 245 -9.30 13.62 10.92
CA LYS A 245 -10.64 14.14 10.67
C LYS A 245 -11.27 13.44 9.46
N GLU A 246 -12.60 13.38 9.43
CA GLU A 246 -13.34 12.77 8.32
C GLU A 246 -13.00 13.40 6.97
N GLU A 247 -12.87 14.72 6.91
CA GLU A 247 -12.48 15.49 5.72
C GLU A 247 -11.10 15.09 5.16
N ASP A 248 -10.23 14.54 6.01
CA ASP A 248 -8.89 14.13 5.60
C ASP A 248 -8.92 12.89 4.69
N TYR A 249 -9.80 11.91 4.98
CA TYR A 249 -9.80 10.59 4.32
C TYR A 249 -11.09 10.25 3.59
N TYR A 250 -12.24 10.84 3.98
CA TYR A 250 -13.50 10.56 3.32
C TYR A 250 -13.56 11.17 1.93
N TRP A 251 -14.04 10.40 0.97
CA TRP A 251 -14.21 10.87 -0.39
C TRP A 251 -15.51 10.32 -0.97
N GLU A 252 -16.38 11.22 -1.42
CA GLU A 252 -17.68 10.85 -2.02
C GLU A 252 -17.54 10.24 -3.40
N GLY A 253 -16.39 10.42 -4.05
CA GLY A 253 -16.05 9.83 -5.34
C GLY A 253 -17.10 9.95 -6.41
N ASP A 254 -16.77 9.45 -7.57
CA ASP A 254 -17.73 9.29 -8.66
C ASP A 254 -18.84 8.29 -8.26
N LYS A 255 -20.08 8.61 -8.63
CA LYS A 255 -21.28 7.82 -8.30
C LYS A 255 -21.21 6.35 -8.73
N PHE A 256 -20.26 5.98 -9.57
CA PHE A 256 -20.09 4.63 -10.09
C PHE A 256 -19.28 3.72 -9.13
N THR A 257 -18.22 4.24 -8.56
CA THR A 257 -17.40 3.54 -7.57
C THR A 257 -18.08 3.45 -6.22
N ASN A 258 -18.83 4.49 -5.82
CA ASN A 258 -19.57 4.52 -4.57
C ASN A 258 -20.75 3.52 -4.52
N LYS A 259 -21.40 3.24 -5.64
CA LYS A 259 -22.50 2.26 -5.66
C LYS A 259 -22.08 0.84 -5.31
N ARG A 260 -20.85 0.45 -5.63
CA ARG A 260 -20.33 -0.90 -5.33
C ARG A 260 -19.80 -1.02 -3.88
N ARG A 261 -19.21 0.05 -3.34
CA ARG A 261 -18.58 0.05 -2.01
C ARG A 261 -19.52 0.46 -0.88
N ALA A 262 -20.58 1.21 -1.18
CA ALA A 262 -21.55 1.70 -0.19
C ALA A 262 -22.70 0.73 0.11
N ASN A 263 -22.90 -0.31 -0.68
CA ASN A 263 -24.13 -1.14 -0.63
C ASN A 263 -24.19 -2.11 0.54
N ILE A 264 -23.09 -2.33 1.30
CA ILE A 264 -23.14 -3.11 2.53
C ILE A 264 -23.04 -2.15 3.71
N THR A 265 -24.19 -2.01 4.38
CA THR A 265 -24.29 -1.27 5.64
C THR A 265 -24.15 -2.18 6.87
N GLU A 266 -24.34 -3.49 6.70
CA GLU A 266 -24.34 -4.48 7.76
C GLU A 266 -23.16 -5.46 7.67
N GLY A 267 -22.77 -6.03 8.79
CA GLY A 267 -21.71 -7.04 8.86
C GLY A 267 -20.29 -6.52 9.05
N TRP A 268 -20.09 -5.20 9.06
CA TRP A 268 -18.80 -4.59 9.40
C TRP A 268 -18.47 -4.77 10.87
N VAL A 269 -17.20 -5.06 11.16
CA VAL A 269 -16.71 -5.22 12.53
C VAL A 269 -16.25 -3.87 13.07
N SER A 270 -16.83 -3.43 14.19
CA SER A 270 -16.36 -2.23 14.90
C SER A 270 -15.05 -2.49 15.63
N ILE A 271 -14.10 -1.57 15.51
CA ILE A 271 -12.76 -1.61 16.10
C ILE A 271 -12.59 -0.54 17.17
#